data_f30e38e6618f4c1069236438a42ed73a
#
_entry.id   f30e38e6618f4c1069236438a42ed73a
#
_cell.length_a   1.000
_cell.length_b   1.000
_cell.length_c   1.000
_cell.angle_alpha   90.00
_cell.angle_beta   90.00
_cell.angle_gamma   90.00
#
_symmetry.space_group_name_H-M   'P 1'
#
loop_
_entity.id
_entity.type
_entity.pdbx_description
1 polymer ?
#
loop_
_entity_poly.entity_id
_entity_poly.type
_entity_poly.pdbx_seq_one_letter_code
_entity_poly.pdbx_strand_id
1 'polypeptide(L)'
;MTDKRYRVVCLGERNGMCYCMDTQTGSRTSLRTKDRKEAERLVQHKNEALKNPGINRTIGMAYLSAVDPKLVTRIWEEVMADIILDKKGPTLHRWKTAIKDPAFDLIREKVVVTTIAEDFLAVLRTGTVSTNVYLRRLQNHCLDLGWLPVPILPKKKFPKIKHGEKRAITWDEHCRIIEREGNAERRDFYEFCWHFGGSQSDIAGLDATDFNYENRGFAYDRLKTGNTGGMRIGDKAWEVVLRRPRTGPLFPYLITVREADRATEFKQRCAGLGIKGVTLHSYRYAWAERSANAGYPERYAQRALGQNSKIVHRAYAKKAQGQLPSLEEYEQASRQAKADGNILVLKHETEVPMVASLKTEQTHGNDKKNN
;
A
#
# COMPACT_ATOMS: atom_id res chain seq x y z
N MET A 1 -0.86 -55.38 -15.01
CA MET A 1 -1.73 -54.44 -14.24
C MET A 1 -1.17 -53.06 -14.42
N THR A 2 -1.87 -52.19 -15.17
CA THR A 2 -1.43 -50.79 -15.36
C THR A 2 -1.51 -50.06 -14.03
N ASP A 3 -0.39 -49.64 -13.54
CA ASP A 3 -0.24 -48.95 -12.27
C ASP A 3 -0.96 -47.58 -12.37
N LYS A 4 -2.18 -47.48 -11.80
CA LYS A 4 -2.97 -46.27 -11.83
C LYS A 4 -2.33 -45.26 -10.88
N ARG A 5 -1.91 -44.11 -11.38
CA ARG A 5 -1.26 -43.05 -10.59
C ARG A 5 -2.18 -42.52 -9.50
N TYR A 6 -3.47 -42.43 -9.76
CA TYR A 6 -4.43 -41.92 -8.79
C TYR A 6 -5.37 -43.00 -8.29
N ARG A 7 -5.64 -43.02 -6.97
CA ARG A 7 -6.57 -43.96 -6.31
C ARG A 7 -7.57 -43.21 -5.43
N VAL A 8 -8.77 -43.77 -5.26
CA VAL A 8 -9.76 -43.27 -4.29
C VAL A 8 -9.41 -43.82 -2.92
N VAL A 9 -9.44 -42.95 -1.92
CA VAL A 9 -9.32 -43.31 -0.49
C VAL A 9 -10.47 -42.61 0.25
N CYS A 10 -11.36 -43.39 0.85
CA CYS A 10 -12.44 -42.85 1.68
C CYS A 10 -12.05 -43.04 3.16
N LEU A 11 -12.04 -41.98 3.94
CA LEU A 11 -11.62 -42.00 5.34
C LEU A 11 -12.85 -42.00 6.24
N GLY A 12 -13.09 -43.10 6.93
CA GLY A 12 -14.22 -43.27 7.90
C GLY A 12 -14.14 -42.21 9.02
N GLU A 13 -12.95 -41.95 9.53
CA GLU A 13 -12.68 -40.95 10.57
C GLU A 13 -13.05 -39.50 10.17
N ARG A 14 -13.20 -39.23 8.89
CA ARG A 14 -13.60 -37.91 8.34
C ARG A 14 -14.99 -37.95 7.71
N ASN A 15 -15.93 -38.53 8.41
CA ASN A 15 -17.34 -38.57 8.03
C ASN A 15 -17.59 -39.16 6.61
N GLY A 16 -16.80 -40.18 6.21
CA GLY A 16 -16.92 -40.86 4.92
C GLY A 16 -16.47 -40.06 3.69
N MET A 17 -15.81 -38.94 3.86
CA MET A 17 -15.33 -38.11 2.75
C MET A 17 -14.28 -38.83 1.91
N CYS A 18 -14.44 -38.80 0.58
CA CYS A 18 -13.54 -39.43 -0.37
C CYS A 18 -12.43 -38.47 -0.82
N TYR A 19 -11.23 -39.01 -1.03
CA TYR A 19 -10.02 -38.30 -1.44
C TYR A 19 -9.40 -38.99 -2.64
N CYS A 20 -8.79 -38.22 -3.52
CA CYS A 20 -7.89 -38.68 -4.55
C CYS A 20 -6.47 -38.71 -3.98
N MET A 21 -5.86 -39.89 -3.93
CA MET A 21 -4.47 -40.10 -3.52
C MET A 21 -3.59 -40.25 -4.74
N ASP A 22 -2.53 -39.46 -4.85
CA ASP A 22 -1.45 -39.65 -5.82
C ASP A 22 -0.49 -40.71 -5.27
N THR A 23 -0.36 -41.84 -5.97
CA THR A 23 0.46 -42.98 -5.51
C THR A 23 1.96 -42.72 -5.61
N GLN A 24 2.40 -41.73 -6.42
CA GLN A 24 3.79 -41.35 -6.55
C GLN A 24 4.26 -40.40 -5.44
N THR A 25 3.39 -39.45 -5.06
CA THR A 25 3.76 -38.41 -4.08
C THR A 25 3.14 -38.63 -2.69
N GLY A 26 2.20 -39.57 -2.55
CA GLY A 26 1.44 -39.81 -1.31
C GLY A 26 0.45 -38.70 -0.98
N SER A 27 0.36 -37.63 -1.79
CA SER A 27 -0.50 -36.50 -1.53
C SER A 27 -1.98 -36.86 -1.68
N ARG A 28 -2.84 -36.28 -0.84
CA ARG A 28 -4.31 -36.51 -0.86
C ARG A 28 -5.04 -35.19 -1.12
N THR A 29 -5.95 -35.22 -2.10
CA THR A 29 -6.82 -34.08 -2.44
C THR A 29 -8.27 -34.49 -2.25
N SER A 30 -9.05 -33.70 -1.52
CA SER A 30 -10.48 -33.97 -1.30
C SER A 30 -11.23 -33.92 -2.63
N LEU A 31 -12.10 -34.92 -2.84
CA LEU A 31 -13.00 -34.99 -4.00
C LEU A 31 -14.35 -34.29 -3.72
N ARG A 32 -14.54 -33.77 -2.49
CA ARG A 32 -15.75 -33.08 -2.03
C ARG A 32 -17.03 -33.90 -2.17
N THR A 33 -16.92 -35.21 -2.22
CA THR A 33 -18.04 -36.15 -2.27
C THR A 33 -17.85 -37.27 -1.26
N LYS A 34 -18.94 -37.82 -0.76
CA LYS A 34 -19.00 -39.02 0.06
C LYS A 34 -19.42 -40.25 -0.76
N ASP A 35 -19.95 -39.99 -1.95
CA ASP A 35 -20.32 -41.07 -2.85
C ASP A 35 -19.06 -41.68 -3.48
N ARG A 36 -18.85 -42.97 -3.15
CA ARG A 36 -17.72 -43.73 -3.63
C ARG A 36 -17.76 -43.93 -5.15
N LYS A 37 -18.94 -44.12 -5.75
CA LYS A 37 -19.07 -44.29 -7.20
C LYS A 37 -18.71 -43.03 -7.96
N GLU A 38 -19.17 -41.88 -7.46
CA GLU A 38 -18.79 -40.58 -8.00
C GLU A 38 -17.27 -40.31 -7.84
N ALA A 39 -16.71 -40.63 -6.68
CA ALA A 39 -15.29 -40.50 -6.42
C ALA A 39 -14.44 -41.39 -7.37
N GLU A 40 -14.88 -42.64 -7.61
CA GLU A 40 -14.20 -43.52 -8.54
C GLU A 40 -14.28 -43.03 -9.99
N ARG A 41 -15.41 -42.48 -10.43
CA ARG A 41 -15.54 -41.83 -11.74
C ARG A 41 -14.57 -40.64 -11.88
N LEU A 42 -14.52 -39.74 -10.89
CA LEU A 42 -13.62 -38.58 -10.89
C LEU A 42 -12.14 -38.99 -10.97
N VAL A 43 -11.76 -40.00 -10.22
CA VAL A 43 -10.38 -40.51 -10.22
C VAL A 43 -10.06 -41.28 -11.53
N GLN A 44 -11.02 -42.01 -12.07
CA GLN A 44 -10.87 -42.64 -13.37
C GLN A 44 -10.63 -41.60 -14.47
N HIS A 45 -11.48 -40.55 -14.55
CA HIS A 45 -11.27 -39.46 -15.50
C HIS A 45 -9.90 -38.76 -15.31
N LYS A 46 -9.45 -38.63 -14.06
CA LYS A 46 -8.14 -38.06 -13.79
C LYS A 46 -6.98 -38.94 -14.28
N ASN A 47 -7.11 -40.27 -14.18
CA ASN A 47 -6.12 -41.21 -14.76
C ASN A 47 -6.17 -41.27 -16.30
N GLU A 48 -7.38 -41.17 -16.88
CA GLU A 48 -7.57 -41.08 -18.32
C GLU A 48 -7.00 -39.80 -18.92
N ALA A 49 -7.18 -38.68 -18.18
CA ALA A 49 -6.63 -37.38 -18.55
C ALA A 49 -5.08 -37.43 -18.72
N LEU A 50 -4.40 -38.25 -17.93
CA LEU A 50 -2.94 -38.43 -18.05
C LEU A 50 -2.53 -39.17 -19.34
N LYS A 51 -3.42 -40.02 -19.87
CA LYS A 51 -3.10 -40.81 -21.07
C LYS A 51 -3.21 -40.01 -22.36
N ASN A 52 -4.10 -39.02 -22.39
CA ASN A 52 -4.40 -38.23 -23.59
C ASN A 52 -4.45 -36.72 -23.27
N PRO A 53 -3.34 -36.10 -22.88
CA PRO A 53 -3.33 -34.69 -22.44
C PRO A 53 -3.74 -33.70 -23.54
N GLY A 54 -3.46 -34.02 -24.81
CA GLY A 54 -3.87 -33.19 -25.95
C GLY A 54 -5.37 -33.13 -26.15
N ILE A 55 -6.04 -34.33 -26.14
CA ILE A 55 -7.49 -34.42 -26.31
C ILE A 55 -8.21 -33.71 -25.16
N ASN A 56 -7.76 -33.91 -23.93
CA ASN A 56 -8.36 -33.27 -22.77
C ASN A 56 -8.22 -31.76 -22.81
N ARG A 57 -7.10 -31.23 -23.30
CA ARG A 57 -6.93 -29.81 -23.53
C ARG A 57 -7.95 -29.28 -24.55
N THR A 58 -8.14 -29.97 -25.65
CA THR A 58 -9.12 -29.60 -26.69
C THR A 58 -10.54 -29.61 -26.16
N ILE A 59 -10.91 -30.65 -25.39
CA ILE A 59 -12.22 -30.76 -24.74
C ILE A 59 -12.41 -29.62 -23.72
N GLY A 60 -11.40 -29.37 -22.85
CA GLY A 60 -11.45 -28.28 -21.90
C GLY A 60 -11.60 -26.91 -22.57
N MET A 61 -10.91 -26.67 -23.67
CA MET A 61 -11.04 -25.45 -24.47
C MET A 61 -12.44 -25.33 -25.10
N ALA A 62 -13.04 -26.43 -25.59
CA ALA A 62 -14.39 -26.43 -26.12
C ALA A 62 -15.44 -26.06 -25.04
N TYR A 63 -15.31 -26.60 -23.83
CA TYR A 63 -16.20 -26.24 -22.72
C TYR A 63 -16.03 -24.77 -22.29
N LEU A 64 -14.81 -24.28 -22.21
CA LEU A 64 -14.53 -22.88 -21.87
C LEU A 64 -15.09 -21.92 -22.93
N SER A 65 -14.93 -22.24 -24.22
CA SER A 65 -15.43 -21.42 -25.33
C SER A 65 -16.97 -21.40 -25.43
N ALA A 66 -17.65 -22.42 -24.91
CA ALA A 66 -19.10 -22.43 -24.84
C ALA A 66 -19.66 -21.40 -23.86
N VAL A 67 -18.91 -21.04 -22.82
CA VAL A 67 -19.29 -20.03 -21.82
C VAL A 67 -18.93 -18.61 -22.33
N ASP A 68 -17.72 -18.43 -22.80
CA ASP A 68 -17.23 -17.18 -23.42
C ASP A 68 -16.25 -17.52 -24.56
N PRO A 69 -16.63 -17.28 -25.83
CA PRO A 69 -15.75 -17.57 -26.97
C PRO A 69 -14.41 -16.87 -26.90
N LYS A 70 -14.31 -15.71 -26.24
CA LYS A 70 -13.06 -14.97 -26.06
C LYS A 70 -12.10 -15.65 -25.07
N LEU A 71 -12.56 -16.55 -24.20
CA LEU A 71 -11.67 -17.22 -23.25
C LEU A 71 -10.53 -17.96 -23.92
N VAL A 72 -10.79 -18.55 -25.08
CA VAL A 72 -9.81 -19.37 -25.81
C VAL A 72 -8.93 -18.59 -26.77
N THR A 73 -9.25 -17.32 -27.01
CA THR A 73 -8.49 -16.43 -27.91
C THR A 73 -7.86 -15.23 -27.22
N ARG A 74 -8.34 -14.86 -26.02
CA ARG A 74 -7.89 -13.67 -25.29
C ARG A 74 -6.40 -13.71 -25.02
N ILE A 75 -5.68 -12.70 -25.48
CA ILE A 75 -4.22 -12.56 -25.29
C ILE A 75 -3.92 -11.62 -24.12
N TRP A 76 -2.68 -11.66 -23.61
CA TRP A 76 -2.27 -10.81 -22.48
C TRP A 76 -2.30 -9.32 -22.80
N GLU A 77 -2.13 -8.92 -24.06
CA GLU A 77 -2.28 -7.52 -24.48
C GLU A 77 -3.70 -6.99 -24.20
N GLU A 78 -4.72 -7.81 -24.46
CA GLU A 78 -6.11 -7.46 -24.17
C GLU A 78 -6.36 -7.34 -22.66
N VAL A 79 -5.75 -8.22 -21.85
CA VAL A 79 -5.82 -8.13 -20.39
C VAL A 79 -5.15 -6.84 -19.88
N MET A 80 -4.02 -6.47 -20.45
CA MET A 80 -3.30 -5.23 -20.11
C MET A 80 -4.10 -4.01 -20.52
N ALA A 81 -4.79 -4.04 -21.63
CA ALA A 81 -5.68 -2.99 -22.09
C ALA A 81 -6.92 -2.86 -21.16
N ASP A 82 -7.53 -3.98 -20.80
CA ASP A 82 -8.72 -4.03 -19.97
C ASP A 82 -8.46 -3.50 -18.55
N ILE A 83 -7.41 -3.97 -17.89
CA ILE A 83 -7.11 -3.61 -16.49
C ILE A 83 -6.88 -2.10 -16.30
N ILE A 84 -6.55 -1.36 -17.33
CA ILE A 84 -6.32 0.10 -17.25
C ILE A 84 -7.58 0.92 -17.49
N LEU A 85 -8.67 0.36 -18.01
CA LEU A 85 -9.91 1.09 -18.34
C LEU A 85 -10.49 1.83 -17.13
N ASP A 86 -10.52 1.17 -15.97
CA ASP A 86 -11.08 1.74 -14.75
C ASP A 86 -10.07 2.57 -13.93
N LYS A 87 -8.83 2.69 -14.38
CA LYS A 87 -7.79 3.41 -13.63
C LYS A 87 -7.78 4.88 -13.98
N LYS A 88 -7.56 5.73 -12.98
CA LYS A 88 -7.51 7.19 -13.12
C LYS A 88 -6.24 7.78 -12.50
N GLY A 89 -5.91 8.98 -12.90
CA GLY A 89 -4.84 9.78 -12.33
C GLY A 89 -3.47 9.08 -12.26
N PRO A 90 -2.74 9.21 -11.16
CA PRO A 90 -1.40 8.63 -11.00
C PRO A 90 -1.37 7.10 -11.11
N THR A 91 -2.47 6.42 -10.76
CA THR A 91 -2.57 4.96 -10.88
C THR A 91 -2.59 4.53 -12.35
N LEU A 92 -3.36 5.22 -13.19
CA LEU A 92 -3.37 4.99 -14.64
C LEU A 92 -1.97 5.20 -15.25
N HIS A 93 -1.32 6.30 -14.89
CA HIS A 93 0.04 6.58 -15.39
C HIS A 93 1.03 5.47 -15.04
N ARG A 94 1.02 4.98 -13.78
CA ARG A 94 1.87 3.87 -13.35
C ARG A 94 1.59 2.58 -14.11
N TRP A 95 0.31 2.26 -14.35
CA TRP A 95 -0.06 1.09 -15.13
C TRP A 95 0.40 1.21 -16.58
N LYS A 96 0.15 2.35 -17.25
CA LYS A 96 0.61 2.62 -18.61
C LYS A 96 2.13 2.52 -18.75
N THR A 97 2.88 2.90 -17.73
CA THR A 97 4.34 2.74 -17.71
C THR A 97 4.74 1.28 -17.49
N ALA A 98 4.09 0.60 -16.55
CA ALA A 98 4.45 -0.76 -16.18
C ALA A 98 4.18 -1.79 -17.29
N ILE A 99 3.07 -1.68 -18.01
CA ILE A 99 2.74 -2.60 -19.12
C ILE A 99 3.65 -2.44 -20.35
N LYS A 100 4.43 -1.35 -20.41
CA LYS A 100 5.46 -1.14 -21.45
C LYS A 100 6.80 -1.80 -21.10
N ASP A 101 6.92 -2.46 -19.94
CA ASP A 101 8.15 -3.19 -19.59
C ASP A 101 8.39 -4.29 -20.63
N PRO A 102 9.57 -4.32 -21.29
CA PRO A 102 9.90 -5.31 -22.33
C PRO A 102 9.80 -6.76 -21.83
N ALA A 103 9.92 -7.00 -20.52
CA ALA A 103 9.74 -8.34 -19.97
C ALA A 103 8.35 -8.93 -20.26
N PHE A 104 7.32 -8.09 -20.43
CA PHE A 104 5.97 -8.53 -20.79
C PHE A 104 5.83 -8.96 -22.26
N ASP A 105 6.74 -8.58 -23.14
CA ASP A 105 6.68 -8.96 -24.55
C ASP A 105 6.77 -10.49 -24.73
N LEU A 106 7.38 -11.20 -23.77
CA LEU A 106 7.43 -12.67 -23.74
C LEU A 106 6.05 -13.33 -23.65
N ILE A 107 5.05 -12.61 -23.14
CA ILE A 107 3.69 -13.14 -22.97
C ILE A 107 2.63 -12.33 -23.71
N ARG A 108 2.94 -11.15 -24.19
CA ARG A 108 1.98 -10.16 -24.73
C ARG A 108 0.99 -10.77 -25.71
N GLU A 109 1.47 -11.52 -26.68
CA GLU A 109 0.66 -12.17 -27.71
C GLU A 109 0.22 -13.60 -27.35
N LYS A 110 0.60 -14.10 -26.18
CA LYS A 110 0.18 -15.43 -25.74
C LYS A 110 -1.25 -15.42 -25.25
N VAL A 111 -1.97 -16.48 -25.59
CA VAL A 111 -3.34 -16.69 -25.11
C VAL A 111 -3.31 -17.00 -23.62
N VAL A 112 -4.16 -16.31 -22.85
CA VAL A 112 -4.20 -16.37 -21.37
C VAL A 112 -4.34 -17.79 -20.84
N VAL A 113 -5.34 -18.55 -21.33
CA VAL A 113 -5.62 -19.93 -20.88
C VAL A 113 -4.58 -20.96 -21.33
N THR A 114 -3.73 -20.64 -22.29
CA THR A 114 -2.65 -21.51 -22.74
C THR A 114 -1.30 -21.18 -22.12
N THR A 115 -1.22 -20.09 -21.39
CA THR A 115 0.01 -19.65 -20.71
C THR A 115 0.35 -20.61 -19.57
N ILE A 116 1.60 -21.01 -19.49
CA ILE A 116 2.11 -21.95 -18.48
C ILE A 116 3.01 -21.24 -17.46
N ALA A 117 3.30 -21.92 -16.35
CA ALA A 117 4.13 -21.36 -15.28
C ALA A 117 5.53 -20.92 -15.80
N GLU A 118 6.09 -21.63 -16.77
CA GLU A 118 7.41 -21.33 -17.33
C GLU A 118 7.44 -19.99 -18.06
N ASP A 119 6.35 -19.60 -18.73
CA ASP A 119 6.22 -18.27 -19.36
C ASP A 119 6.31 -17.15 -18.31
N PHE A 120 5.61 -17.32 -17.18
CA PHE A 120 5.66 -16.36 -16.08
C PHE A 120 7.04 -16.30 -15.42
N LEU A 121 7.69 -17.46 -15.26
CA LEU A 121 9.05 -17.51 -14.74
C LEU A 121 10.05 -16.84 -15.68
N ALA A 122 9.86 -16.94 -17.00
CA ALA A 122 10.67 -16.22 -17.97
C ALA A 122 10.52 -14.69 -17.82
N VAL A 123 9.28 -14.20 -17.74
CA VAL A 123 9.00 -12.77 -17.46
C VAL A 123 9.64 -12.31 -16.15
N LEU A 124 9.58 -13.12 -15.08
CA LEU A 124 10.14 -12.78 -13.78
C LEU A 124 11.68 -12.78 -13.77
N ARG A 125 12.33 -13.59 -14.63
CA ARG A 125 13.80 -13.61 -14.79
C ARG A 125 14.34 -12.39 -15.50
N THR A 126 13.61 -11.88 -16.49
CA THR A 126 14.02 -10.72 -17.30
C THR A 126 13.55 -9.39 -16.72
N GLY A 127 12.48 -9.42 -15.91
CA GLY A 127 11.84 -8.24 -15.38
C GLY A 127 12.42 -7.73 -14.06
N THR A 128 11.80 -6.69 -13.56
CA THR A 128 12.15 -5.98 -12.32
C THR A 128 11.22 -6.36 -11.16
N VAL A 129 11.44 -5.78 -9.99
CA VAL A 129 10.48 -5.85 -8.86
C VAL A 129 9.11 -5.31 -9.26
N SER A 130 9.08 -4.26 -10.08
CA SER A 130 7.84 -3.69 -10.62
C SER A 130 7.11 -4.70 -11.49
N THR A 131 7.81 -5.36 -12.42
CA THR A 131 7.28 -6.42 -13.29
C THR A 131 6.61 -7.53 -12.47
N ASN A 132 7.28 -8.00 -11.38
CA ASN A 132 6.70 -9.00 -10.48
C ASN A 132 5.38 -8.53 -9.85
N VAL A 133 5.32 -7.27 -9.38
CA VAL A 133 4.09 -6.70 -8.79
C VAL A 133 2.96 -6.67 -9.80
N TYR A 134 3.23 -6.20 -11.02
CA TYR A 134 2.21 -6.04 -12.05
C TYR A 134 1.79 -7.38 -12.67
N LEU A 135 2.72 -8.33 -12.86
CA LEU A 135 2.39 -9.69 -13.33
C LEU A 135 1.42 -10.41 -12.37
N ARG A 136 1.64 -10.28 -11.05
CA ARG A 136 0.69 -10.81 -10.04
C ARG A 136 -0.69 -10.18 -10.16
N ARG A 137 -0.74 -8.87 -10.40
CA ARG A 137 -2.00 -8.14 -10.53
C ARG A 137 -2.75 -8.53 -11.80
N LEU A 138 -2.03 -8.73 -12.91
CA LEU A 138 -2.60 -9.22 -14.17
C LEU A 138 -3.19 -10.63 -13.97
N GLN A 139 -2.45 -11.55 -13.34
CA GLN A 139 -2.99 -12.88 -13.03
C GLN A 139 -4.24 -12.81 -12.14
N ASN A 140 -4.22 -12.01 -11.07
CA ASN A 140 -5.35 -11.87 -10.18
C ASN A 140 -6.57 -11.28 -10.91
N HIS A 141 -6.36 -10.28 -11.77
CA HIS A 141 -7.41 -9.71 -12.59
C HIS A 141 -8.09 -10.77 -13.48
N CYS A 142 -7.31 -11.64 -14.13
CA CYS A 142 -7.87 -12.75 -14.90
C CYS A 142 -8.62 -13.77 -14.04
N LEU A 143 -8.18 -14.02 -12.81
CA LEU A 143 -8.86 -14.91 -11.87
C LEU A 143 -10.17 -14.30 -11.37
N ASP A 144 -10.15 -13.01 -11.03
CA ASP A 144 -11.31 -12.27 -10.52
C ASP A 144 -12.43 -12.16 -11.57
N LEU A 145 -12.05 -12.05 -12.87
CA LEU A 145 -12.98 -12.03 -14.00
C LEU A 145 -13.35 -13.42 -14.56
N GLY A 146 -12.83 -14.50 -13.96
CA GLY A 146 -13.08 -15.86 -14.45
C GLY A 146 -12.39 -16.21 -15.78
N TRP A 147 -11.45 -15.39 -16.26
CA TRP A 147 -10.66 -15.64 -17.48
C TRP A 147 -9.57 -16.70 -17.27
N LEU A 148 -9.24 -16.98 -16.03
CA LEU A 148 -8.40 -18.10 -15.61
C LEU A 148 -9.12 -18.92 -14.56
N PRO A 149 -9.24 -20.24 -14.72
CA PRO A 149 -9.85 -21.11 -13.72
C PRO A 149 -8.96 -21.35 -12.49
N VAL A 150 -7.65 -21.24 -12.67
CA VAL A 150 -6.63 -21.46 -11.64
C VAL A 150 -5.44 -20.54 -11.87
N PRO A 151 -4.66 -20.21 -10.82
CA PRO A 151 -3.44 -19.42 -10.98
C PRO A 151 -2.42 -20.14 -11.87
N ILE A 152 -1.85 -19.43 -12.85
CA ILE A 152 -0.73 -19.92 -13.67
C ILE A 152 0.49 -20.17 -12.79
N LEU A 153 0.82 -19.19 -11.93
CA LEU A 153 1.90 -19.32 -10.96
C LEU A 153 1.33 -19.14 -9.54
N PRO A 154 1.44 -20.16 -8.67
CA PRO A 154 0.99 -20.06 -7.28
C PRO A 154 1.69 -18.92 -6.53
N LYS A 155 0.97 -18.25 -5.62
CA LYS A 155 1.48 -17.09 -4.86
C LYS A 155 2.85 -17.34 -4.19
N LYS A 156 3.08 -18.56 -3.70
CA LYS A 156 4.34 -18.96 -3.03
C LYS A 156 5.54 -19.06 -3.99
N LYS A 157 5.29 -19.21 -5.29
CA LYS A 157 6.34 -19.34 -6.33
C LYS A 157 6.79 -18.00 -6.89
N PHE A 158 6.04 -16.93 -6.70
CA PHE A 158 6.53 -15.61 -7.04
C PHE A 158 7.68 -15.18 -6.12
N PRO A 159 8.73 -14.53 -6.67
CA PRO A 159 9.82 -13.99 -5.86
C PRO A 159 9.32 -13.06 -4.77
N LYS A 160 9.91 -13.13 -3.57
CA LYS A 160 9.59 -12.18 -2.50
C LYS A 160 10.03 -10.77 -2.90
N ILE A 161 9.12 -9.81 -2.76
CA ILE A 161 9.43 -8.40 -3.01
C ILE A 161 10.26 -7.88 -1.84
N LYS A 162 11.52 -7.55 -2.11
CA LYS A 162 12.41 -6.89 -1.15
C LYS A 162 12.40 -5.40 -1.46
N HIS A 163 11.84 -4.61 -0.57
CA HIS A 163 11.96 -3.16 -0.66
C HIS A 163 13.29 -2.72 -0.06
N GLY A 164 13.94 -1.74 -0.70
CA GLY A 164 15.13 -1.11 -0.13
C GLY A 164 14.84 -0.56 1.26
N GLU A 165 15.83 -0.61 2.14
CA GLU A 165 15.70 -0.10 3.49
C GLU A 165 15.49 1.41 3.46
N LYS A 166 14.46 1.86 4.16
CA LYS A 166 14.17 3.28 4.33
C LYS A 166 14.55 3.67 5.74
N ARG A 167 15.13 4.85 5.89
CA ARG A 167 15.52 5.39 7.19
C ARG A 167 14.98 6.78 7.42
N ALA A 168 14.90 7.17 8.67
CA ALA A 168 14.64 8.53 9.10
C ALA A 168 15.85 9.44 8.79
N ILE A 169 15.58 10.74 8.71
CA ILE A 169 16.59 11.79 8.77
C ILE A 169 16.91 12.03 10.24
N THR A 170 18.20 12.10 10.61
CA THR A 170 18.61 12.47 11.95
C THR A 170 18.50 13.97 12.19
N TRP A 171 18.55 14.41 13.44
CA TRP A 171 18.56 15.84 13.77
C TRP A 171 19.76 16.56 13.18
N ASP A 172 20.96 15.98 13.30
CA ASP A 172 22.18 16.53 12.71
C ASP A 172 22.08 16.69 11.19
N GLU A 173 21.58 15.66 10.49
CA GLU A 173 21.36 15.73 9.05
C GLU A 173 20.35 16.83 8.68
N HIS A 174 19.26 16.96 9.46
CA HIS A 174 18.28 18.02 9.25
C HIS A 174 18.90 19.40 9.40
N CYS A 175 19.65 19.67 10.48
CA CYS A 175 20.34 20.94 10.69
C CYS A 175 21.28 21.27 9.52
N ARG A 176 22.10 20.34 9.07
CA ARG A 176 23.00 20.51 7.93
C ARG A 176 22.28 20.81 6.63
N ILE A 177 21.09 20.20 6.42
CA ILE A 177 20.24 20.49 5.26
C ILE A 177 19.71 21.91 5.33
N ILE A 178 19.21 22.35 6.49
CA ILE A 178 18.65 23.68 6.73
C ILE A 178 19.73 24.77 6.58
N GLU A 179 20.90 24.58 7.17
CA GLU A 179 22.03 25.53 7.10
C GLU A 179 22.51 25.76 5.67
N ARG A 180 22.54 24.70 4.85
CA ARG A 180 22.97 24.81 3.45
C ARG A 180 21.88 25.35 2.52
N GLU A 181 20.62 25.36 2.93
CA GLU A 181 19.53 25.81 2.07
C GLU A 181 19.43 27.34 2.01
N GLY A 182 19.85 27.92 0.86
CA GLY A 182 19.80 29.35 0.64
C GLY A 182 18.42 29.90 0.28
N ASN A 183 17.51 29.05 -0.25
CA ASN A 183 16.15 29.48 -0.57
C ASN A 183 15.26 29.40 0.66
N ALA A 184 14.72 30.54 1.10
CA ALA A 184 13.93 30.65 2.33
C ALA A 184 12.66 29.78 2.29
N GLU A 185 11.93 29.73 1.16
CA GLU A 185 10.72 28.92 1.04
C GLU A 185 11.03 27.43 1.16
N ARG A 186 12.12 26.99 0.52
CA ARG A 186 12.53 25.58 0.56
C ARG A 186 13.07 25.19 1.92
N ARG A 187 13.80 26.08 2.58
CA ARG A 187 14.26 25.88 3.96
C ARG A 187 13.07 25.67 4.90
N ASP A 188 12.10 26.58 4.87
CA ASP A 188 10.89 26.45 5.69
C ASP A 188 10.06 25.19 5.34
N PHE A 189 10.02 24.81 4.06
CA PHE A 189 9.40 23.56 3.64
C PHE A 189 10.04 22.32 4.29
N TYR A 190 11.37 22.27 4.41
CA TYR A 190 12.04 21.16 5.11
C TYR A 190 11.79 21.20 6.60
N GLU A 191 11.72 22.37 7.22
CA GLU A 191 11.33 22.53 8.61
C GLU A 191 9.87 22.07 8.84
N PHE A 192 8.95 22.39 7.93
CA PHE A 192 7.58 21.86 7.96
C PHE A 192 7.56 20.33 7.84
N CYS A 193 8.33 19.76 6.94
CA CYS A 193 8.45 18.31 6.85
C CYS A 193 8.94 17.68 8.15
N TRP A 194 9.88 18.34 8.85
CA TRP A 194 10.41 17.90 10.14
C TRP A 194 9.38 18.00 11.26
N HIS A 195 8.67 19.13 11.36
CA HIS A 195 7.75 19.39 12.45
C HIS A 195 6.40 18.70 12.29
N PHE A 196 5.90 18.57 11.09
CA PHE A 196 4.55 18.05 10.84
C PHE A 196 4.52 16.60 10.30
N GLY A 197 5.64 16.10 9.78
CA GLY A 197 5.73 14.71 9.29
C GLY A 197 4.81 14.40 8.10
N GLY A 198 4.22 15.40 7.46
CA GLY A 198 3.41 15.24 6.26
C GLY A 198 4.19 14.67 5.08
N SER A 199 3.50 14.20 4.04
CA SER A 199 4.19 13.87 2.80
C SER A 199 4.61 15.16 2.08
N GLN A 200 5.60 15.08 1.20
CA GLN A 200 6.06 16.28 0.46
C GLN A 200 4.94 16.99 -0.32
N SER A 201 3.96 16.23 -0.82
CA SER A 201 2.85 16.81 -1.57
C SER A 201 1.80 17.41 -0.65
N ASP A 202 1.54 16.77 0.52
CA ASP A 202 0.65 17.32 1.53
C ASP A 202 1.21 18.65 2.07
N ILE A 203 2.52 18.68 2.43
CA ILE A 203 3.16 19.90 2.95
C ILE A 203 3.25 21.01 1.90
N ALA A 204 3.61 20.71 0.65
CA ALA A 204 3.68 21.70 -0.41
C ALA A 204 2.30 22.27 -0.78
N GLY A 205 1.23 21.52 -0.55
CA GLY A 205 -0.14 21.92 -0.82
C GLY A 205 -0.83 22.64 0.33
N LEU A 206 -0.14 22.92 1.45
CA LEU A 206 -0.74 23.61 2.59
C LEU A 206 -1.14 25.05 2.26
N ASP A 207 -2.31 25.42 2.72
CA ASP A 207 -2.86 26.77 2.64
C ASP A 207 -2.92 27.43 4.01
N ALA A 208 -2.92 28.74 4.08
CA ALA A 208 -3.05 29.48 5.34
C ALA A 208 -4.34 29.15 6.09
N THR A 209 -5.39 28.73 5.40
CA THR A 209 -6.67 28.30 5.99
C THR A 209 -6.59 26.96 6.71
N ASP A 210 -5.53 26.16 6.50
CA ASP A 210 -5.29 24.93 7.25
C ASP A 210 -4.85 25.19 8.69
N PHE A 211 -4.57 26.46 9.05
CA PHE A 211 -4.06 26.89 10.35
C PHE A 211 -5.05 27.75 11.10
N ASN A 212 -5.30 27.39 12.34
CA ASN A 212 -6.00 28.28 13.28
C ASN A 212 -4.95 29.08 14.06
N TYR A 213 -4.88 30.38 13.78
CA TYR A 213 -3.87 31.28 14.35
C TYR A 213 -4.14 31.65 15.81
N GLU A 214 -5.39 31.51 16.31
CA GLU A 214 -5.74 31.81 17.68
C GLU A 214 -5.31 30.71 18.66
N ASN A 215 -5.61 29.46 18.33
CA ASN A 215 -5.32 28.30 19.17
C ASN A 215 -4.12 27.46 18.74
N ARG A 216 -3.41 27.90 17.71
CA ARG A 216 -2.28 27.20 17.09
C ARG A 216 -2.66 25.77 16.65
N GLY A 217 -3.87 25.61 16.14
CA GLY A 217 -4.35 24.36 15.56
C GLY A 217 -3.88 24.22 14.10
N PHE A 218 -3.70 23.00 13.67
CA PHE A 218 -3.36 22.66 12.30
C PHE A 218 -4.15 21.44 11.86
N ALA A 219 -4.85 21.52 10.73
CA ALA A 219 -5.58 20.42 10.14
C ALA A 219 -5.54 20.51 8.61
N TYR A 220 -5.29 19.40 7.95
CA TYR A 220 -5.23 19.31 6.50
C TYR A 220 -5.76 17.97 6.01
N ASP A 221 -6.29 17.94 4.79
CA ASP A 221 -6.72 16.71 4.15
C ASP A 221 -5.59 16.16 3.28
N ARG A 222 -5.27 14.89 3.49
CA ARG A 222 -4.21 14.24 2.73
C ARG A 222 -4.63 14.02 1.28
N LEU A 223 -3.87 14.57 0.34
CA LEU A 223 -4.14 14.48 -1.10
C LEU A 223 -4.30 13.03 -1.60
N LYS A 224 -3.58 12.07 -1.02
CA LYS A 224 -3.61 10.68 -1.48
C LYS A 224 -4.81 9.89 -0.98
N THR A 225 -5.32 10.18 0.21
CA THR A 225 -6.29 9.31 0.91
C THR A 225 -7.54 10.04 1.36
N GLY A 226 -7.58 11.36 1.27
CA GLY A 226 -8.67 12.19 1.79
C GLY A 226 -8.79 12.17 3.34
N ASN A 227 -7.88 11.48 4.03
CA ASN A 227 -7.94 11.43 5.50
C ASN A 227 -7.43 12.74 6.07
N THR A 228 -8.14 13.29 7.04
CA THR A 228 -7.70 14.48 7.76
C THR A 228 -6.57 14.12 8.72
N GLY A 229 -5.45 14.85 8.60
CA GLY A 229 -4.37 14.89 9.57
C GLY A 229 -4.40 16.20 10.32
N GLY A 230 -3.87 16.23 11.55
CA GLY A 230 -3.79 17.48 12.29
C GLY A 230 -3.28 17.32 13.70
N MET A 231 -2.81 18.44 14.26
CA MET A 231 -2.28 18.51 15.62
C MET A 231 -2.23 19.95 16.13
N ARG A 232 -2.02 20.09 17.41
CA ARG A 232 -1.61 21.38 17.98
C ARG A 232 -0.13 21.65 17.70
N ILE A 233 0.22 22.88 17.40
CA ILE A 233 1.56 23.31 16.97
C ILE A 233 2.34 23.83 18.18
N GLY A 234 3.54 23.30 18.40
CA GLY A 234 4.47 23.80 19.42
C GLY A 234 5.22 25.05 18.95
N ASP A 235 5.91 25.74 19.88
CA ASP A 235 6.52 27.06 19.65
C ASP A 235 7.48 27.10 18.47
N LYS A 236 8.44 26.17 18.38
CA LYS A 236 9.43 26.13 17.27
C LYS A 236 8.77 25.96 15.90
N ALA A 237 7.76 25.09 15.81
CA ALA A 237 7.01 24.89 14.58
C ALA A 237 6.14 26.12 14.25
N TRP A 238 5.62 26.80 15.28
CA TRP A 238 4.82 28.01 15.10
C TRP A 238 5.64 29.18 14.55
N GLU A 239 6.88 29.34 14.97
CA GLU A 239 7.81 30.34 14.40
C GLU A 239 7.97 30.14 12.89
N VAL A 240 8.04 28.89 12.43
CA VAL A 240 8.13 28.60 10.99
C VAL A 240 6.82 28.97 10.27
N VAL A 241 5.66 28.67 10.88
CA VAL A 241 4.36 29.07 10.34
C VAL A 241 4.26 30.58 10.15
N LEU A 242 4.74 31.34 11.14
CA LEU A 242 4.67 32.81 11.12
C LEU A 242 5.55 33.45 10.02
N ARG A 243 6.56 32.75 9.49
CA ARG A 243 7.39 33.21 8.36
C ARG A 243 6.69 33.03 7.00
N ARG A 244 5.57 32.29 6.95
CA ARG A 244 4.85 31.99 5.71
C ARG A 244 3.67 32.95 5.49
N PRO A 245 3.17 33.03 4.23
CA PRO A 245 2.00 33.85 3.90
C PRO A 245 0.80 33.52 4.81
N ARG A 246 0.09 34.55 5.23
CA ARG A 246 -1.14 34.39 6.04
C ARG A 246 -2.41 34.21 5.23
N THR A 247 -2.29 34.26 3.90
CA THR A 247 -3.39 34.04 2.94
C THR A 247 -2.89 33.26 1.75
N GLY A 248 -3.70 32.31 1.28
CA GLY A 248 -3.35 31.43 0.16
C GLY A 248 -2.27 30.40 0.49
N PRO A 249 -1.61 29.83 -0.53
CA PRO A 249 -0.62 28.78 -0.36
C PRO A 249 0.56 29.19 0.52
N LEU A 250 0.94 28.36 1.49
CA LEU A 250 2.15 28.60 2.30
C LEU A 250 3.43 28.54 1.49
N PHE A 251 3.44 27.74 0.45
CA PHE A 251 4.60 27.49 -0.42
C PHE A 251 4.24 27.82 -1.88
N PRO A 252 4.08 29.11 -2.24
CA PRO A 252 3.54 29.51 -3.55
C PRO A 252 4.39 29.05 -4.73
N TYR A 253 5.71 28.94 -4.59
CA TYR A 253 6.57 28.37 -5.62
C TYR A 253 6.56 26.83 -5.59
N LEU A 254 6.76 26.22 -4.42
CA LEU A 254 6.89 24.77 -4.33
C LEU A 254 5.63 24.00 -4.68
N ILE A 255 4.44 24.59 -4.53
CA ILE A 255 3.19 23.98 -4.94
C ILE A 255 3.14 23.79 -6.47
N THR A 256 3.79 24.66 -7.24
CA THR A 256 3.86 24.55 -8.70
C THR A 256 4.93 23.56 -9.19
N VAL A 257 5.89 23.20 -8.34
CA VAL A 257 6.95 22.25 -8.68
C VAL A 257 6.45 20.82 -8.59
N ARG A 258 6.72 20.00 -9.59
CA ARG A 258 6.31 18.59 -9.60
C ARG A 258 6.98 17.82 -8.46
N GLU A 259 6.26 16.82 -7.92
CA GLU A 259 6.75 15.96 -6.83
C GLU A 259 8.11 15.32 -7.14
N ALA A 260 8.30 14.86 -8.39
CA ALA A 260 9.56 14.24 -8.83
C ALA A 260 10.73 15.23 -8.83
N ASP A 261 10.49 16.49 -9.20
CA ASP A 261 11.50 17.52 -9.28
C ASP A 261 11.93 17.96 -7.87
N ARG A 262 10.97 18.15 -6.94
CA ARG A 262 11.24 18.37 -5.52
C ARG A 262 12.09 17.25 -4.91
N ALA A 263 11.74 15.99 -5.23
CA ALA A 263 12.48 14.83 -4.74
C ALA A 263 13.90 14.74 -5.32
N THR A 264 14.08 15.07 -6.61
CA THR A 264 15.38 15.08 -7.28
C THR A 264 16.29 16.14 -6.70
N GLU A 265 15.77 17.35 -6.51
CA GLU A 265 16.52 18.46 -5.93
C GLU A 265 16.95 18.15 -4.50
N PHE A 266 16.05 17.63 -3.67
CA PHE A 266 16.40 17.19 -2.31
C PHE A 266 17.50 16.13 -2.32
N LYS A 267 17.43 15.15 -3.23
CA LYS A 267 18.46 14.12 -3.38
C LYS A 267 19.83 14.73 -3.73
N GLN A 268 19.86 15.70 -4.65
CA GLN A 268 21.11 16.39 -5.03
C GLN A 268 21.69 17.16 -3.85
N ARG A 269 20.85 17.82 -3.06
CA ARG A 269 21.27 18.55 -1.85
C ARG A 269 21.86 17.62 -0.79
N CYS A 270 21.18 16.51 -0.51
CA CYS A 270 21.70 15.48 0.39
C CYS A 270 23.02 14.89 -0.12
N ALA A 271 23.15 14.63 -1.41
CA ALA A 271 24.40 14.14 -2.00
C ALA A 271 25.55 15.13 -1.81
N GLY A 272 25.33 16.42 -2.01
CA GLY A 272 26.33 17.49 -1.78
C GLY A 272 26.75 17.64 -0.30
N LEU A 273 25.97 17.08 0.64
CA LEU A 273 26.27 17.01 2.07
C LEU A 273 26.81 15.63 2.50
N GLY A 274 26.99 14.68 1.58
CA GLY A 274 27.38 13.32 1.90
C GLY A 274 26.29 12.49 2.62
N ILE A 275 25.04 12.97 2.66
CA ILE A 275 23.91 12.30 3.31
C ILE A 275 23.34 11.26 2.35
N LYS A 276 23.36 9.98 2.73
CA LYS A 276 22.93 8.85 1.90
C LYS A 276 21.69 8.14 2.47
N GLY A 277 20.91 7.50 1.60
CA GLY A 277 19.79 6.64 1.99
C GLY A 277 18.54 7.37 2.48
N VAL A 278 18.44 8.68 2.25
CA VAL A 278 17.29 9.52 2.61
C VAL A 278 16.56 10.08 1.39
N THR A 279 15.30 10.38 1.58
CA THR A 279 14.41 11.04 0.63
C THR A 279 13.56 12.06 1.40
N LEU A 280 12.81 12.92 0.73
CA LEU A 280 11.82 13.79 1.41
C LEU A 280 10.85 13.00 2.30
N HIS A 281 10.51 11.76 1.91
CA HIS A 281 9.66 10.90 2.73
C HIS A 281 10.34 10.44 4.03
N SER A 282 11.66 10.54 4.14
CA SER A 282 12.42 10.21 5.36
C SER A 282 12.11 11.16 6.53
N TYR A 283 11.62 12.36 6.26
CA TYR A 283 11.08 13.25 7.31
C TYR A 283 9.87 12.64 8.02
N ARG A 284 9.02 11.94 7.28
CA ARG A 284 7.86 11.27 7.88
C ARG A 284 8.27 10.10 8.77
N TYR A 285 9.33 9.37 8.39
CA TYR A 285 9.94 8.37 9.27
C TYR A 285 10.53 9.02 10.52
N ALA A 286 11.28 10.13 10.37
CA ALA A 286 11.85 10.87 11.49
C ALA A 286 10.79 11.34 12.48
N TRP A 287 9.68 11.87 11.99
CA TRP A 287 8.58 12.30 12.84
C TRP A 287 7.94 11.13 13.61
N ALA A 288 7.67 10.01 12.91
CA ALA A 288 7.09 8.82 13.53
C ALA A 288 8.02 8.18 14.56
N GLU A 289 9.33 8.10 14.28
CA GLU A 289 10.32 7.58 15.23
C GLU A 289 10.47 8.49 16.45
N ARG A 290 10.52 9.82 16.25
CA ARG A 290 10.56 10.80 17.37
C ARG A 290 9.32 10.72 18.23
N SER A 291 8.13 10.62 17.63
CA SER A 291 6.88 10.51 18.39
C SER A 291 6.86 9.24 19.23
N ALA A 292 7.31 8.11 18.69
CA ALA A 292 7.40 6.86 19.43
C ALA A 292 8.44 6.91 20.55
N ASN A 293 9.64 7.48 20.29
CA ASN A 293 10.70 7.65 21.30
C ASN A 293 10.28 8.60 22.45
N ALA A 294 9.45 9.60 22.15
CA ALA A 294 8.92 10.52 23.13
C ALA A 294 7.71 9.97 23.91
N GLY A 295 7.30 8.71 23.67
CA GLY A 295 6.11 8.14 24.28
C GLY A 295 4.79 8.77 23.83
N TYR A 296 4.78 9.50 22.69
CA TYR A 296 3.58 10.12 22.16
C TYR A 296 2.55 9.03 21.78
N PRO A 297 1.30 9.08 22.26
CA PRO A 297 0.33 8.01 22.07
C PRO A 297 0.16 7.63 20.57
N GLU A 298 0.25 6.34 20.25
CA GLU A 298 0.19 5.85 18.87
C GLU A 298 -1.03 6.36 18.10
N ARG A 299 -2.20 6.41 18.77
CA ARG A 299 -3.45 6.92 18.16
C ARG A 299 -3.35 8.40 17.78
N TYR A 300 -2.65 9.22 18.58
CA TYR A 300 -2.46 10.64 18.28
C TYR A 300 -1.47 10.81 17.13
N ALA A 301 -0.38 10.01 17.12
CA ALA A 301 0.57 10.00 16.04
C ALA A 301 -0.08 9.59 14.70
N GLN A 302 -0.98 8.61 14.72
CA GLN A 302 -1.76 8.22 13.54
C GLN A 302 -2.64 9.36 13.03
N ARG A 303 -3.36 10.05 13.93
CA ARG A 303 -4.21 11.21 13.58
C ARG A 303 -3.38 12.35 13.04
N ALA A 304 -2.29 12.72 13.72
CA ALA A 304 -1.39 13.78 13.26
C ALA A 304 -0.88 13.53 11.83
N LEU A 305 -0.56 12.29 11.51
CA LEU A 305 -0.10 11.89 10.18
C LEU A 305 -1.23 11.53 9.20
N GLY A 306 -2.51 11.62 9.59
CA GLY A 306 -3.63 11.20 8.74
C GLY A 306 -3.53 9.72 8.31
N GLN A 307 -3.23 8.82 9.25
CA GLN A 307 -3.08 7.38 9.00
C GLN A 307 -4.20 6.59 9.68
N ASN A 308 -4.89 5.73 8.93
CA ASN A 308 -5.97 4.88 9.46
C ASN A 308 -5.49 3.48 9.90
N SER A 309 -4.26 3.09 9.58
CA SER A 309 -3.74 1.75 9.85
C SER A 309 -2.60 1.78 10.86
N LYS A 310 -2.78 1.07 11.97
CA LYS A 310 -1.71 0.82 12.97
C LYS A 310 -0.49 0.14 12.36
N ILE A 311 -0.70 -0.83 11.45
CA ILE A 311 0.39 -1.55 10.78
C ILE A 311 1.24 -0.58 9.95
N VAL A 312 0.59 0.35 9.22
CA VAL A 312 1.30 1.36 8.44
C VAL A 312 2.07 2.29 9.37
N HIS A 313 1.46 2.77 10.47
CA HIS A 313 2.15 3.64 11.42
C HIS A 313 3.38 2.97 12.03
N ARG A 314 3.23 1.73 12.53
CA ARG A 314 4.34 0.94 13.09
C ARG A 314 5.47 0.68 12.10
N ALA A 315 5.17 0.57 10.80
CA ALA A 315 6.20 0.47 9.78
C ALA A 315 7.04 1.75 9.65
N TYR A 316 6.46 2.92 9.92
CA TYR A 316 7.20 4.19 9.96
C TYR A 316 8.04 4.33 11.24
N ALA A 317 7.53 3.90 12.37
CA ALA A 317 8.22 3.97 13.67
C ALA A 317 9.10 2.71 13.96
N LYS A 318 9.35 1.86 12.96
CA LYS A 318 10.02 0.55 13.16
C LYS A 318 11.40 0.65 13.80
N LYS A 319 12.12 1.74 13.57
CA LYS A 319 13.48 1.96 14.10
C LYS A 319 13.49 2.84 15.35
N ALA A 320 12.32 3.19 15.89
CA ALA A 320 12.27 3.86 17.17
C ALA A 320 12.90 2.96 18.24
N GLN A 321 13.94 3.47 18.89
CA GLN A 321 14.63 2.82 20.01
C GLN A 321 13.99 3.31 21.32
N GLY A 322 12.67 3.19 21.44
CA GLY A 322 12.00 3.54 22.67
C GLY A 322 12.56 2.69 23.82
N GLN A 323 13.31 3.30 24.72
CA GLN A 323 13.49 2.70 26.04
C GLN A 323 12.10 2.70 26.64
N LEU A 324 11.51 1.51 26.74
CA LEU A 324 10.29 1.36 27.52
C LEU A 324 10.66 1.65 28.97
N PRO A 325 10.08 2.69 29.59
CA PRO A 325 10.26 2.92 31.01
C PRO A 325 9.80 1.67 31.77
N SER A 326 10.40 1.37 32.91
CA SER A 326 9.90 0.33 33.76
C SER A 326 8.45 0.65 34.15
N LEU A 327 7.64 -0.37 34.44
CA LEU A 327 6.26 -0.12 34.91
C LEU A 327 6.25 0.78 36.14
N GLU A 328 7.23 0.61 37.01
CA GLU A 328 7.39 1.40 38.25
C GLU A 328 7.66 2.88 37.94
N GLU A 329 8.56 3.19 37.03
CA GLU A 329 8.81 4.57 36.57
C GLU A 329 7.56 5.21 35.97
N TYR A 330 6.80 4.45 35.19
CA TYR A 330 5.56 4.94 34.58
C TYR A 330 4.46 5.17 35.63
N GLU A 331 4.34 4.29 36.62
CA GLU A 331 3.41 4.46 37.74
C GLU A 331 3.76 5.67 38.63
N GLN A 332 5.06 5.87 38.90
CA GLN A 332 5.54 7.04 39.64
C GLN A 332 5.21 8.35 38.91
N ALA A 333 5.56 8.40 37.60
CA ALA A 333 5.23 9.56 36.77
C ALA A 333 3.71 9.82 36.72
N SER A 334 2.89 8.77 36.65
CA SER A 334 1.43 8.88 36.66
C SER A 334 0.88 9.39 38.02
N ARG A 335 1.48 8.96 39.14
CA ARG A 335 1.12 9.46 40.50
C ARG A 335 1.51 10.91 40.68
N GLN A 336 2.71 11.30 40.22
CA GLN A 336 3.19 12.67 40.26
C GLN A 336 2.27 13.60 39.42
N ALA A 337 1.95 13.22 38.19
CA ALA A 337 1.04 13.99 37.35
C ALA A 337 -0.37 14.16 37.94
N LYS A 338 -0.85 13.18 38.71
CA LYS A 338 -2.11 13.27 39.47
C LYS A 338 -1.98 14.19 40.65
N ALA A 339 -0.87 14.16 41.38
CA ALA A 339 -0.61 15.03 42.55
C ALA A 339 -0.46 16.50 42.14
N ASP A 340 0.17 16.78 41.01
CA ASP A 340 0.40 18.12 40.46
C ASP A 340 -0.85 18.72 39.78
N GLY A 341 -2.02 18.06 39.88
CA GLY A 341 -3.28 18.55 39.28
C GLY A 341 -3.27 18.54 37.73
N ASN A 342 -2.22 18.04 37.10
CA ASN A 342 -2.08 17.93 35.67
C ASN A 342 -2.75 16.66 35.15
N ILE A 343 -4.00 16.43 35.54
CA ILE A 343 -4.78 15.29 35.07
C ILE A 343 -5.20 15.56 33.61
N LEU A 344 -4.44 15.08 32.67
CA LEU A 344 -5.04 14.60 31.44
C LEU A 344 -5.86 13.34 31.80
N VAL A 345 -7.01 13.53 32.42
CA VAL A 345 -8.03 12.50 32.55
C VAL A 345 -8.41 12.16 31.14
N LEU A 346 -7.91 11.01 30.66
CA LEU A 346 -8.50 10.30 29.55
C LEU A 346 -9.91 9.85 30.01
N LYS A 347 -10.88 10.78 30.00
CA LYS A 347 -12.28 10.40 30.01
C LYS A 347 -12.47 9.51 28.78
N HIS A 348 -12.79 8.27 29.05
CA HIS A 348 -13.38 7.39 28.05
C HIS A 348 -14.46 8.19 27.33
N GLU A 349 -14.30 8.26 26.01
CA GLU A 349 -15.31 8.58 25.01
C GLU A 349 -16.46 9.50 25.47
N THR A 350 -16.29 10.78 25.22
CA THR A 350 -17.31 11.62 24.61
C THR A 350 -16.66 12.97 24.30
N GLU A 351 -16.68 13.30 23.03
CA GLU A 351 -16.60 14.66 22.46
C GLU A 351 -15.38 15.52 22.80
N VAL A 352 -14.31 15.33 22.04
CA VAL A 352 -13.40 16.44 21.73
C VAL A 352 -14.06 17.23 20.61
N PRO A 353 -14.38 18.53 20.77
CA PRO A 353 -14.92 19.32 19.68
C PRO A 353 -13.88 19.36 18.57
N MET A 354 -14.24 18.74 17.46
CA MET A 354 -13.42 18.74 16.25
C MET A 354 -13.38 20.15 15.68
N VAL A 355 -12.19 20.58 15.29
CA VAL A 355 -11.94 21.73 14.41
C VAL A 355 -12.62 21.55 13.02
N ALA A 356 -13.31 20.43 12.79
CA ALA A 356 -14.01 20.10 11.55
C ALA A 356 -15.33 20.87 11.31
N SER A 357 -15.83 21.66 12.28
CA SER A 357 -17.09 22.41 12.14
C SER A 357 -16.98 23.72 11.35
N LEU A 358 -15.78 24.15 10.96
CA LEU A 358 -15.61 25.46 10.32
C LEU A 358 -15.62 25.43 8.78
N LYS A 359 -15.65 24.25 8.15
CA LYS A 359 -15.76 24.18 6.69
C LYS A 359 -17.19 24.00 6.15
N THR A 360 -18.23 23.90 7.01
CA THR A 360 -19.59 23.54 6.56
C THR A 360 -20.59 24.71 6.51
N GLU A 361 -20.22 25.91 6.92
CA GLU A 361 -21.18 27.05 6.95
C GLU A 361 -21.03 28.10 5.86
N GLN A 362 -20.20 27.89 4.82
CA GLN A 362 -20.07 28.87 3.73
C GLN A 362 -20.57 28.43 2.35
N THR A 363 -21.39 27.39 2.26
CA THR A 363 -22.03 27.04 0.97
C THR A 363 -23.52 26.73 1.12
N HIS A 364 -24.30 27.68 1.63
CA HIS A 364 -25.74 27.71 1.36
C HIS A 364 -26.24 29.14 1.49
N GLY A 365 -26.21 29.86 0.39
CA GLY A 365 -26.87 31.13 0.20
C GLY A 365 -26.65 31.65 -1.20
N ASN A 366 -27.62 31.36 -2.01
CA ASN A 366 -27.98 31.99 -3.31
C ASN A 366 -28.08 30.96 -4.45
N ASP A 367 -29.09 30.86 -5.23
CA ASP A 367 -30.33 31.57 -5.39
C ASP A 367 -31.24 30.67 -6.21
N LYS A 368 -32.43 30.44 -5.76
CA LYS A 368 -33.54 30.17 -6.65
C LYS A 368 -34.04 31.51 -7.16
N LYS A 369 -33.94 31.77 -8.46
CA LYS A 369 -35.02 32.45 -9.22
C LYS A 369 -34.75 32.39 -10.72
N ASN A 370 -35.74 31.79 -11.41
CA ASN A 370 -36.31 32.14 -12.70
C ASN A 370 -35.44 32.12 -13.97
N ASN A 371 -35.60 31.21 -14.84
CA ASN A 371 -36.56 31.06 -15.96
C ASN A 371 -36.22 29.76 -16.68
#